data_1581b6c637992bd8ddb8695f124a5e63
#
_entry.id   1581b6c637992bd8ddb8695f124a5e63
#
_cell.length_a   1.000
_cell.length_b   1.000
_cell.length_c   1.000
_cell.angle_alpha   90.00
_cell.angle_beta   90.00
_cell.angle_gamma   90.00
#
_symmetry.space_group_name_H-M   'P 1'
#
loop_
_entity.id
_entity.type
_entity.pdbx_description
1 polymer ?
#
loop_
_entity_poly.entity_id
_entity_poly.type
_entity_poly.pdbx_seq_one_letter_code
_entity_poly.pdbx_strand_id
1 'polypeptide(L)'
;MAASYHLPLPKFTLVGATTRAGQLTAPLRDRFGVVLRLELYTPEELAQIVERSAGILGIKIEHDGALEIASRSRGTPRIANRLLKRVRDFAQVMSNGVITLETARTALDRLEIDELGLDRNDRRMLEAIVRFTTAVLSDLKHLRRQSVKRL
;
A
#
# COMPACT_ATOMS: atom_id res chain seq x y z
N MET A 1 1.22 -33.64 -29.79
CA MET A 1 0.71 -32.43 -30.47
C MET A 1 -0.45 -31.92 -29.66
N ALA A 2 -0.43 -30.69 -29.18
CA ALA A 2 -1.58 -30.09 -28.46
C ALA A 2 -2.65 -29.72 -29.49
N ALA A 3 -3.87 -30.21 -29.34
CA ALA A 3 -4.98 -29.84 -30.18
C ALA A 3 -5.37 -28.38 -29.91
N SER A 4 -5.41 -27.56 -30.95
CA SER A 4 -5.88 -26.17 -30.85
C SER A 4 -7.37 -26.13 -31.19
N TYR A 5 -8.18 -25.68 -30.25
CA TYR A 5 -9.63 -25.49 -30.47
C TYR A 5 -9.91 -24.02 -30.72
N HIS A 6 -10.58 -23.70 -31.82
CA HIS A 6 -11.10 -22.37 -32.11
C HIS A 6 -12.52 -22.26 -31.59
N LEU A 7 -12.71 -21.37 -30.59
CA LEU A 7 -14.04 -21.04 -30.09
C LEU A 7 -14.47 -19.68 -30.67
N PRO A 8 -15.58 -19.60 -31.40
CA PRO A 8 -16.11 -18.31 -31.86
C PRO A 8 -16.69 -17.56 -30.66
N LEU A 9 -16.16 -16.38 -30.41
CA LEU A 9 -16.64 -15.49 -29.35
C LEU A 9 -17.40 -14.30 -29.98
N PRO A 10 -18.49 -13.81 -29.33
CA PRO A 10 -19.10 -12.56 -29.73
C PRO A 10 -18.12 -11.40 -29.54
N LYS A 11 -18.45 -10.23 -30.12
CA LYS A 11 -17.62 -9.02 -29.89
C LYS A 11 -17.58 -8.71 -28.40
N PHE A 12 -16.38 -8.51 -27.86
CA PHE A 12 -16.16 -8.19 -26.45
C PHE A 12 -15.01 -7.20 -26.27
N THR A 13 -14.98 -6.53 -25.14
CA THR A 13 -13.86 -5.70 -24.71
C THR A 13 -13.05 -6.44 -23.69
N LEU A 14 -11.75 -6.60 -23.94
CA LEU A 14 -10.83 -7.23 -22.99
C LEU A 14 -10.16 -6.16 -22.14
N VAL A 15 -10.31 -6.26 -20.83
CA VAL A 15 -9.61 -5.44 -19.85
C VAL A 15 -8.72 -6.33 -19.01
N GLY A 16 -7.45 -5.98 -18.91
CA GLY A 16 -6.45 -6.70 -18.11
C GLY A 16 -5.75 -5.76 -17.16
N ALA A 17 -5.34 -6.26 -15.99
CA ALA A 17 -4.51 -5.54 -15.04
C ALA A 17 -3.35 -6.43 -14.57
N THR A 18 -2.18 -5.86 -14.43
CA THR A 18 -0.99 -6.56 -13.93
C THR A 18 -0.05 -5.61 -13.19
N THR A 19 0.60 -6.11 -12.16
CA THR A 19 1.71 -5.42 -11.49
C THR A 19 3.06 -5.71 -12.16
N ARG A 20 3.09 -6.63 -13.16
CA ARG A 20 4.29 -7.13 -13.82
C ARG A 20 4.25 -6.87 -15.32
N ALA A 21 4.05 -5.62 -15.72
CA ALA A 21 3.96 -5.23 -17.13
C ALA A 21 5.18 -5.67 -17.95
N GLY A 22 6.38 -5.69 -17.35
CA GLY A 22 7.60 -6.15 -18.00
C GLY A 22 7.67 -7.65 -18.30
N GLN A 23 6.80 -8.47 -17.72
CA GLN A 23 6.72 -9.92 -18.01
C GLN A 23 5.72 -10.24 -19.13
N LEU A 24 4.93 -9.26 -19.58
CA LEU A 24 4.06 -9.44 -20.73
C LEU A 24 4.91 -9.49 -22.00
N THR A 25 4.65 -10.50 -22.84
CA THR A 25 5.29 -10.57 -24.15
C THR A 25 4.88 -9.38 -25.02
N ALA A 26 5.79 -8.89 -25.88
CA ALA A 26 5.51 -7.77 -26.76
C ALA A 26 4.24 -7.99 -27.60
N PRO A 27 4.03 -9.17 -28.26
CA PRO A 27 2.82 -9.42 -29.05
C PRO A 27 1.52 -9.35 -28.24
N LEU A 28 1.54 -9.69 -26.94
CA LEU A 28 0.36 -9.57 -26.10
C LEU A 28 0.11 -8.11 -25.75
N ARG A 29 1.14 -7.37 -25.36
CA ARG A 29 1.05 -5.94 -25.02
C ARG A 29 0.56 -5.10 -26.21
N ASP A 30 1.07 -5.38 -27.41
CA ASP A 30 0.73 -4.63 -28.63
C ASP A 30 -0.73 -4.85 -29.08
N ARG A 31 -1.38 -5.90 -28.59
CA ARG A 31 -2.81 -6.16 -28.84
C ARG A 31 -3.74 -5.33 -27.96
N PHE A 32 -3.25 -4.73 -26.87
CA PHE A 32 -4.02 -3.78 -26.07
C PHE A 32 -3.87 -2.38 -26.69
N GLY A 33 -4.96 -1.85 -27.22
CA GLY A 33 -4.96 -0.53 -27.85
C GLY A 33 -4.79 0.64 -26.89
N VAL A 34 -5.04 0.42 -25.58
CA VAL A 34 -4.91 1.43 -24.54
C VAL A 34 -4.15 0.82 -23.37
N VAL A 35 -3.04 1.46 -22.97
CA VAL A 35 -2.25 1.08 -21.80
C VAL A 35 -2.31 2.24 -20.80
N LEU A 36 -2.88 1.99 -19.62
CA LEU A 36 -3.00 2.96 -18.54
C LEU A 36 -2.07 2.55 -17.38
N ARG A 37 -1.41 3.54 -16.81
CA ARG A 37 -0.65 3.37 -15.57
C ARG A 37 -1.48 3.92 -14.42
N LEU A 38 -1.75 3.08 -13.43
CA LEU A 38 -2.42 3.50 -12.20
C LEU A 38 -1.39 4.00 -11.21
N GLU A 39 -1.66 5.15 -10.62
CA GLU A 39 -0.87 5.74 -9.55
C GLU A 39 -1.47 5.42 -8.18
N LEU A 40 -0.71 5.67 -7.13
CA LEU A 40 -1.22 5.57 -5.76
C LEU A 40 -2.21 6.71 -5.50
N TYR A 41 -3.24 6.42 -4.72
CA TYR A 41 -4.22 7.41 -4.31
C TYR A 41 -3.63 8.41 -3.31
N THR A 42 -4.10 9.66 -3.37
CA THR A 42 -3.83 10.64 -2.33
C THR A 42 -4.61 10.31 -1.05
N PRO A 43 -4.21 10.86 0.11
CA PRO A 43 -4.98 10.68 1.35
C PRO A 43 -6.45 11.12 1.22
N GLU A 44 -6.72 12.21 0.50
CA GLU A 44 -8.06 12.77 0.28
C GLU A 44 -8.92 11.84 -0.56
N GLU A 45 -8.37 11.28 -1.63
CA GLU A 45 -9.05 10.29 -2.47
C GLU A 45 -9.34 9.00 -1.70
N LEU A 46 -8.37 8.57 -0.88
CA LEU A 46 -8.57 7.39 -0.02
C LEU A 46 -9.59 7.64 1.07
N ALA A 47 -9.67 8.85 1.65
CA ALA A 47 -10.67 9.19 2.64
C ALA A 47 -12.08 9.02 2.08
N GLN A 48 -12.34 9.44 0.85
CA GLN A 48 -13.63 9.22 0.16
C GLN A 48 -13.95 7.72 0.01
N ILE A 49 -12.92 6.91 -0.31
CA ILE A 49 -13.08 5.45 -0.41
C ILE A 49 -13.39 4.84 0.96
N VAL A 50 -12.73 5.31 2.03
CA VAL A 50 -12.97 4.88 3.41
C VAL A 50 -14.39 5.24 3.86
N GLU A 51 -14.84 6.47 3.63
CA GLU A 51 -16.20 6.94 3.96
C GLU A 51 -17.27 6.10 3.24
N ARG A 52 -17.09 5.89 1.93
CA ARG A 52 -17.99 5.02 1.14
C ARG A 52 -18.03 3.61 1.71
N SER A 53 -16.86 3.05 2.03
CA SER A 53 -16.75 1.69 2.59
C SER A 53 -17.37 1.61 3.98
N ALA A 54 -17.21 2.63 4.81
CA ALA A 54 -17.85 2.75 6.12
C ALA A 54 -19.37 2.75 5.98
N GLY A 55 -19.93 3.52 5.03
CA GLY A 55 -21.36 3.53 4.73
C GLY A 55 -21.89 2.15 4.34
N ILE A 56 -21.19 1.41 3.47
CA ILE A 56 -21.57 0.04 3.08
C ILE A 56 -21.54 -0.93 4.28
N LEU A 57 -20.60 -0.73 5.20
CA LEU A 57 -20.45 -1.56 6.40
C LEU A 57 -21.34 -1.11 7.58
N GLY A 58 -22.15 -0.04 7.40
CA GLY A 58 -22.99 0.50 8.46
C GLY A 58 -22.21 1.15 9.62
N ILE A 59 -21.01 1.65 9.35
CA ILE A 59 -20.12 2.26 10.34
C ILE A 59 -20.28 3.78 10.29
N LYS A 60 -20.45 4.41 11.44
CA LYS A 60 -20.40 5.88 11.53
C LYS A 60 -18.97 6.34 11.60
N ILE A 61 -18.56 7.22 10.71
CA ILE A 61 -17.21 7.76 10.63
C ILE A 61 -17.26 9.27 10.38
N GLU A 62 -16.41 10.01 11.05
CA GLU A 62 -16.17 11.43 10.78
C GLU A 62 -15.10 11.58 9.70
N HIS A 63 -15.17 12.69 8.93
CA HIS A 63 -14.22 12.95 7.84
C HIS A 63 -12.76 12.91 8.32
N ASP A 64 -12.44 13.54 9.46
CA ASP A 64 -11.09 13.57 10.01
C ASP A 64 -10.61 12.16 10.42
N GLY A 65 -11.52 11.30 10.92
CA GLY A 65 -11.22 9.89 11.19
C GLY A 65 -10.95 9.10 9.93
N ALA A 66 -11.70 9.36 8.84
CA ALA A 66 -11.45 8.74 7.55
C ALA A 66 -10.12 9.19 6.94
N LEU A 67 -9.79 10.48 7.05
CA LEU A 67 -8.52 11.03 6.57
C LEU A 67 -7.32 10.47 7.34
N GLU A 68 -7.44 10.27 8.66
CA GLU A 68 -6.38 9.65 9.47
C GLU A 68 -6.12 8.19 9.04
N ILE A 69 -7.17 7.39 8.78
CA ILE A 69 -7.03 6.03 8.24
C ILE A 69 -6.40 6.07 6.86
N ALA A 70 -6.81 7.00 6.01
CA ALA A 70 -6.34 7.16 4.65
C ALA A 70 -4.85 7.53 4.61
N SER A 71 -4.39 8.47 5.43
CA SER A 71 -3.00 8.93 5.49
C SER A 71 -2.03 7.78 5.81
N ARG A 72 -2.42 6.90 6.76
CA ARG A 72 -1.61 5.73 7.14
C ARG A 72 -1.82 4.52 6.20
N SER A 73 -2.51 4.69 5.07
CA SER A 73 -2.82 3.60 4.12
C SER A 73 -1.87 3.49 2.93
N ARG A 74 -0.83 4.29 2.88
CA ARG A 74 0.21 4.26 1.84
C ARG A 74 -0.34 4.27 0.40
N GLY A 75 -1.36 5.10 0.14
CA GLY A 75 -1.97 5.25 -1.18
C GLY A 75 -2.75 4.04 -1.69
N THR A 76 -3.07 3.03 -0.84
CA THR A 76 -3.62 1.75 -1.27
C THR A 76 -5.02 1.48 -0.69
N PRO A 77 -6.10 1.40 -1.51
CA PRO A 77 -7.45 1.13 -1.04
C PRO A 77 -7.61 -0.18 -0.26
N ARG A 78 -6.85 -1.21 -0.62
CA ARG A 78 -6.86 -2.49 0.11
C ARG A 78 -6.40 -2.33 1.55
N ILE A 79 -5.33 -1.53 1.77
CA ILE A 79 -4.81 -1.25 3.11
C ILE A 79 -5.83 -0.40 3.87
N ALA A 80 -6.36 0.68 3.27
CA ALA A 80 -7.36 1.55 3.86
C ALA A 80 -8.59 0.78 4.36
N ASN A 81 -9.13 -0.10 3.53
CA ASN A 81 -10.27 -0.95 3.91
C ASN A 81 -9.93 -1.97 5.01
N ARG A 82 -8.69 -2.47 5.02
CA ARG A 82 -8.22 -3.36 6.11
C ARG A 82 -8.13 -2.60 7.42
N LEU A 83 -7.56 -1.39 7.41
CA LEU A 83 -7.44 -0.53 8.59
C LEU A 83 -8.81 -0.09 9.10
N LEU A 84 -9.72 0.33 8.20
CA LEU A 84 -11.09 0.69 8.56
C LEU A 84 -11.78 -0.42 9.37
N LYS A 85 -11.68 -1.67 8.93
CA LYS A 85 -12.28 -2.81 9.64
C LYS A 85 -11.68 -2.99 11.04
N ARG A 86 -10.37 -2.77 11.20
CA ARG A 86 -9.72 -2.86 12.51
C ARG A 86 -10.10 -1.71 13.42
N VAL A 87 -10.07 -0.47 12.89
CA VAL A 87 -10.47 0.72 13.64
C VAL A 87 -11.93 0.63 14.08
N ARG A 88 -12.82 0.08 13.24
CA ARG A 88 -14.21 -0.22 13.61
C ARG A 88 -14.29 -1.08 14.87
N ASP A 89 -13.53 -2.15 14.93
CA ASP A 89 -13.57 -3.09 16.05
C ASP A 89 -13.16 -2.37 17.37
N PHE A 90 -12.19 -1.46 17.29
CA PHE A 90 -11.83 -0.58 18.41
C PHE A 90 -12.94 0.43 18.72
N ALA A 91 -13.53 1.07 17.72
CA ALA A 91 -14.60 2.04 17.91
C ALA A 91 -15.83 1.45 18.60
N GLN A 92 -16.17 0.22 18.29
CA GLN A 92 -17.29 -0.50 18.95
C GLN A 92 -17.07 -0.69 20.45
N VAL A 93 -15.83 -0.83 20.88
CA VAL A 93 -15.48 -1.02 22.29
C VAL A 93 -15.28 0.31 23.03
N MET A 94 -14.70 1.31 22.33
CA MET A 94 -14.19 2.53 23.00
C MET A 94 -15.09 3.76 22.80
N SER A 95 -15.88 3.84 21.71
CA SER A 95 -16.57 5.08 21.30
C SER A 95 -17.98 4.87 20.73
N ASN A 96 -18.74 3.95 21.31
CA ASN A 96 -20.13 3.66 20.87
C ASN A 96 -20.28 3.42 19.35
N GLY A 97 -19.24 2.91 18.71
CA GLY A 97 -19.27 2.55 17.30
C GLY A 97 -19.06 3.72 16.32
N VAL A 98 -18.67 4.92 16.79
CA VAL A 98 -18.34 6.06 15.93
C VAL A 98 -16.83 6.18 15.80
N ILE A 99 -16.34 6.30 14.56
CA ILE A 99 -14.92 6.53 14.31
C ILE A 99 -14.69 8.04 14.21
N THR A 100 -14.15 8.61 15.27
CA THR A 100 -13.63 9.98 15.30
C THR A 100 -12.14 9.99 15.01
N LEU A 101 -11.53 11.17 14.82
CA LEU A 101 -10.09 11.32 14.70
C LEU A 101 -9.32 10.67 15.86
N GLU A 102 -9.76 10.92 17.10
CA GLU A 102 -9.13 10.39 18.31
C GLU A 102 -9.22 8.87 18.37
N THR A 103 -10.39 8.32 18.06
CA THR A 103 -10.60 6.86 18.02
C THR A 103 -9.73 6.22 16.95
N ALA A 104 -9.62 6.83 15.75
CA ALA A 104 -8.80 6.34 14.67
C ALA A 104 -7.31 6.33 15.08
N ARG A 105 -6.79 7.43 15.64
CA ARG A 105 -5.40 7.52 16.14
C ARG A 105 -5.09 6.47 17.17
N THR A 106 -5.91 6.41 18.23
CA THR A 106 -5.72 5.44 19.31
C THR A 106 -5.73 4.01 18.82
N ALA A 107 -6.63 3.67 17.89
CA ALA A 107 -6.70 2.34 17.30
C ALA A 107 -5.45 2.02 16.46
N LEU A 108 -5.02 2.95 15.60
CA LEU A 108 -3.86 2.77 14.74
C LEU A 108 -2.56 2.66 15.52
N ASP A 109 -2.42 3.44 16.59
CA ASP A 109 -1.26 3.37 17.49
C ASP A 109 -1.20 2.03 18.24
N ARG A 110 -2.35 1.51 18.71
CA ARG A 110 -2.43 0.17 19.32
C ARG A 110 -2.16 -0.96 18.31
N LEU A 111 -2.41 -0.73 17.03
CA LEU A 111 -2.03 -1.62 15.94
C LEU A 111 -0.56 -1.48 15.54
N GLU A 112 0.20 -0.62 16.24
CA GLU A 112 1.61 -0.31 15.96
C GLU A 112 1.86 0.22 14.54
N ILE A 113 0.87 0.90 13.96
CA ILE A 113 0.97 1.53 12.63
C ILE A 113 1.31 3.01 12.84
N ASP A 114 2.48 3.43 12.39
CA ASP A 114 2.95 4.80 12.56
C ASP A 114 2.32 5.78 11.53
N GLU A 115 2.69 7.06 11.63
CA GLU A 115 2.19 8.12 10.75
C GLU A 115 2.51 7.89 9.26
N LEU A 116 3.55 7.13 8.95
CA LEU A 116 3.90 6.71 7.58
C LEU A 116 3.18 5.45 7.12
N GLY A 117 2.34 4.87 7.97
CA GLY A 117 1.63 3.62 7.71
C GLY A 117 2.51 2.38 7.79
N LEU A 118 3.68 2.48 8.46
CA LEU A 118 4.58 1.36 8.65
C LEU A 118 4.21 0.58 9.91
N ASP A 119 4.16 -0.74 9.79
CA ASP A 119 4.00 -1.62 10.93
C ASP A 119 5.36 -1.95 11.59
N ARG A 120 5.33 -2.70 12.69
CA ARG A 120 6.52 -3.10 13.43
C ARG A 120 7.54 -3.86 12.57
N ASN A 121 7.08 -4.70 11.66
CA ASN A 121 7.97 -5.48 10.79
C ASN A 121 8.59 -4.59 9.71
N ASP A 122 7.80 -3.69 9.12
CA ASP A 122 8.29 -2.71 8.16
C ASP A 122 9.44 -1.87 8.78
N ARG A 123 9.23 -1.35 10.00
CA ARG A 123 10.26 -0.56 10.71
C ARG A 123 11.51 -1.36 10.99
N ARG A 124 11.39 -2.59 11.51
CA ARG A 124 12.55 -3.47 11.76
C ARG A 124 13.32 -3.77 10.50
N MET A 125 12.63 -3.99 9.39
CA MET A 125 13.26 -4.23 8.08
C MET A 125 14.03 -2.98 7.61
N LEU A 126 13.43 -1.80 7.70
CA LEU A 126 14.09 -0.54 7.33
C LEU A 126 15.31 -0.27 8.22
N GLU A 127 15.19 -0.46 9.53
CA GLU A 127 16.32 -0.33 10.46
C GLU A 127 17.47 -1.28 10.09
N ALA A 128 17.15 -2.52 9.76
CA ALA A 128 18.17 -3.49 9.34
C ALA A 128 18.89 -3.06 8.07
N ILE A 129 18.15 -2.55 7.07
CA ILE A 129 18.71 -2.02 5.83
C ILE A 129 19.64 -0.84 6.12
N VAL A 130 19.19 0.13 6.92
CA VAL A 130 19.99 1.31 7.27
C VAL A 130 21.26 0.91 7.99
N ARG A 131 21.18 0.04 9.00
CA ARG A 131 22.35 -0.45 9.75
C ARG A 131 23.35 -1.16 8.83
N PHE A 132 22.86 -2.06 7.97
CA PHE A 132 23.71 -2.76 7.01
C PHE A 132 24.40 -1.81 6.03
N THR A 133 23.66 -0.86 5.45
CA THR A 133 24.22 0.13 4.51
C THR A 133 25.25 1.02 5.19
N THR A 134 25.00 1.44 6.44
CA THR A 134 25.93 2.28 7.20
C THR A 134 27.24 1.51 7.52
N ALA A 135 27.13 0.23 7.88
CA ALA A 135 28.30 -0.61 8.12
C ALA A 135 29.16 -0.76 6.86
N VAL A 136 28.55 -1.11 5.72
CA VAL A 136 29.26 -1.25 4.43
C VAL A 136 29.94 0.06 4.02
N LEU A 137 29.28 1.21 4.17
CA LEU A 137 29.87 2.51 3.87
C LEU A 137 31.05 2.86 4.80
N SER A 138 30.99 2.48 6.06
CA SER A 138 32.09 2.63 7.03
C SER A 138 33.31 1.83 6.60
N ASP A 139 33.13 0.57 6.24
CA ASP A 139 34.22 -0.31 5.82
C ASP A 139 34.88 0.17 4.52
N LEU A 140 34.08 0.64 3.54
CA LEU A 140 34.62 1.24 2.32
C LEU A 140 35.45 2.51 2.57
N LYS A 141 35.03 3.35 3.52
CA LYS A 141 35.83 4.54 3.92
C LYS A 141 37.14 4.13 4.59
N HIS A 142 37.14 3.06 5.39
CA HIS A 142 38.35 2.54 6.03
C HIS A 142 39.34 1.98 5.00
N LEU A 143 38.88 1.18 4.04
CA LEU A 143 39.69 0.64 2.95
C LEU A 143 40.31 1.75 2.09
N ARG A 144 39.53 2.78 1.73
CA ARG A 144 40.04 3.93 0.98
C ARG A 144 41.15 4.67 1.73
N ARG A 145 41.03 4.85 3.05
CA ARG A 145 42.08 5.51 3.86
C ARG A 145 43.37 4.68 3.97
N GLN A 146 43.26 3.36 3.95
CA GLN A 146 44.43 2.46 3.97
C GLN A 146 45.18 2.44 2.62
N SER A 147 44.42 2.53 1.49
CA SER A 147 45.03 2.55 0.14
C SER A 147 45.81 3.85 -0.11
N VAL A 148 45.35 4.98 0.42
CA VAL A 148 46.01 6.28 0.28
C VAL A 148 47.27 6.40 1.15
N LYS A 149 47.41 5.61 2.23
CA LYS A 149 48.63 5.63 3.08
C LYS A 149 49.78 4.73 2.56
N ARG A 150 49.53 3.95 1.51
CA ARG A 150 50.51 3.03 0.90
C ARG A 150 51.17 3.57 -0.38
N LEU A 151 50.84 4.79 -0.78
CA LEU A 151 51.50 5.61 -1.82
C LEU A 151 52.34 6.71 -1.16
#